data_4cf07714feefb20d70405b74297b7a15
#
_entry.id   4cf07714feefb20d70405b74297b7a15
#
_cell.length_a   1.000
_cell.length_b   1.000
_cell.length_c   1.000
_cell.angle_alpha   90.00
_cell.angle_beta   90.00
_cell.angle_gamma   90.00
#
_symmetry.space_group_name_H-M   'P 1'
#
loop_
_entity.id
_entity.type
_entity.pdbx_description
1 polymer ?
#
loop_
_entity_poly.entity_id
_entity_poly.type
_entity_poly.pdbx_seq_one_letter_code
_entity_poly.pdbx_strand_id
1 'polypeptide(L)'
;GGYIMTNREAQIFQWISENPMISQEELAAKAGIKRSSVAVHISNLMRKGYIKGKGYITNEPSYCTVVGAANIDIGGVAADNLVPHDSNPGKVRLTHGGVGRNIAHNMRLLGIGAKLITALGDDLYAHRIMEGCNTLGIDISDALRCPEESTSICVYISEKNTQMAMAISDMDIYKRMTPEFMGQKIDVINHGRLVIL
;
A
#
# COMPACT_ATOMS: atom_id res chain seq x y z
N GLY A 1 -7.75 9.50 17.05
CA GLY A 1 -7.89 10.68 16.21
C GLY A 1 -6.52 11.22 15.87
N GLY A 2 -6.05 11.00 14.63
CA GLY A 2 -4.77 11.55 14.17
C GLY A 2 -4.88 13.08 14.06
N TYR A 3 -3.98 13.78 14.67
CA TYR A 3 -3.87 15.23 14.53
C TYR A 3 -3.30 15.56 13.15
N ILE A 4 -4.09 16.22 12.30
CA ILE A 4 -3.67 16.66 10.97
C ILE A 4 -2.69 17.84 11.12
N MET A 5 -1.58 17.80 10.37
CA MET A 5 -0.66 18.93 10.26
C MET A 5 -1.30 20.06 9.43
N THR A 6 -1.06 21.31 9.82
CA THR A 6 -1.33 22.45 8.94
C THR A 6 -0.29 22.50 7.81
N ASN A 7 -0.60 23.20 6.72
CA ASN A 7 0.35 23.36 5.61
C ASN A 7 1.71 23.89 6.06
N ARG A 8 1.72 24.84 7.02
CA ARG A 8 2.95 25.40 7.55
C ARG A 8 3.72 24.41 8.43
N GLU A 9 3.03 23.63 9.24
CA GLU A 9 3.64 22.58 10.03
C GLU A 9 4.25 21.49 9.13
N ALA A 10 3.59 21.12 8.03
CA ALA A 10 4.11 20.17 7.07
C ALA A 10 5.42 20.65 6.41
N GLN A 11 5.47 21.92 6.00
CA GLN A 11 6.70 22.51 5.45
C GLN A 11 7.85 22.49 6.45
N ILE A 12 7.60 22.93 7.69
CA ILE A 12 8.62 22.96 8.74
C ILE A 12 9.08 21.54 9.07
N PHE A 13 8.15 20.59 9.15
CA PHE A 13 8.46 19.18 9.38
C PHE A 13 9.32 18.59 8.27
N GLN A 14 9.01 18.87 7.02
CA GLN A 14 9.82 18.44 5.88
C GLN A 14 11.26 18.93 5.98
N TRP A 15 11.50 20.23 6.23
CA TRP A 15 12.86 20.77 6.36
C TRP A 15 13.62 20.20 7.56
N ILE A 16 12.94 19.89 8.65
CA ILE A 16 13.54 19.20 9.80
C ILE A 16 13.91 17.77 9.46
N SER A 17 13.08 17.06 8.67
CA SER A 17 13.36 15.69 8.22
C SER A 17 14.55 15.64 7.27
N GLU A 18 14.66 16.62 6.37
CA GLU A 18 15.79 16.76 5.44
C GLU A 18 17.11 17.12 6.16
N ASN A 19 17.03 17.97 7.19
CA ASN A 19 18.15 18.37 8.02
C ASN A 19 17.75 18.42 9.51
N PRO A 20 17.91 17.32 10.27
CA PRO A 20 17.57 17.27 11.69
C PRO A 20 18.33 18.25 12.60
N MET A 21 19.44 18.80 12.10
CA MET A 21 20.28 19.77 12.83
C MET A 21 19.93 21.23 12.49
N ILE A 22 18.95 21.47 11.61
CA ILE A 22 18.53 22.83 11.19
C ILE A 22 18.12 23.66 12.40
N SER A 23 18.61 24.90 12.48
CA SER A 23 18.29 25.82 13.56
C SER A 23 16.89 26.46 13.37
N GLN A 24 16.32 26.96 14.47
CA GLN A 24 15.05 27.69 14.39
C GLN A 24 15.19 29.02 13.62
N GLU A 25 16.37 29.60 13.61
CA GLU A 25 16.71 30.78 12.81
C GLU A 25 16.68 30.47 11.32
N GLU A 26 17.30 29.38 10.90
CA GLU A 26 17.28 28.92 9.50
C GLU A 26 15.87 28.56 9.04
N LEU A 27 15.10 27.86 9.89
CA LEU A 27 13.70 27.57 9.62
C LEU A 27 12.85 28.86 9.49
N ALA A 28 13.11 29.85 10.34
CA ALA A 28 12.42 31.15 10.29
C ALA A 28 12.73 31.89 8.97
N ALA A 29 13.99 31.91 8.56
CA ALA A 29 14.43 32.48 7.28
C ALA A 29 13.79 31.75 6.08
N LYS A 30 13.82 30.41 6.04
CA LYS A 30 13.18 29.60 4.99
C LYS A 30 11.67 29.81 4.93
N ALA A 31 11.01 29.90 6.08
CA ALA A 31 9.56 30.04 6.17
C ALA A 31 9.06 31.48 5.98
N GLY A 32 9.95 32.48 6.01
CA GLY A 32 9.59 33.91 5.97
C GLY A 32 8.76 34.34 7.18
N ILE A 33 9.01 33.78 8.37
CA ILE A 33 8.28 34.05 9.61
C ILE A 33 9.25 34.32 10.77
N LYS A 34 8.72 34.83 11.89
CA LYS A 34 9.53 35.06 13.09
C LYS A 34 9.96 33.74 13.74
N ARG A 35 11.16 33.69 14.34
CA ARG A 35 11.65 32.54 15.11
C ARG A 35 10.67 32.06 16.17
N SER A 36 9.98 33.01 16.87
CA SER A 36 8.95 32.67 17.86
C SER A 36 7.79 31.88 17.26
N SER A 37 7.40 32.18 16.04
CA SER A 37 6.34 31.42 15.32
C SER A 37 6.82 30.02 14.97
N VAL A 38 8.09 29.86 14.56
CA VAL A 38 8.71 28.53 14.33
C VAL A 38 8.68 27.70 15.61
N ALA A 39 9.03 28.28 16.76
CA ALA A 39 9.01 27.60 18.04
C ALA A 39 7.60 27.06 18.39
N VAL A 40 6.55 27.83 18.08
CA VAL A 40 5.15 27.41 18.27
C VAL A 40 4.81 26.21 17.36
N HIS A 41 5.20 26.26 16.08
CA HIS A 41 4.96 25.15 15.15
C HIS A 41 5.70 23.88 15.57
N ILE A 42 6.96 24.00 16.01
CA ILE A 42 7.74 22.86 16.54
C ILE A 42 7.06 22.29 17.80
N SER A 43 6.62 23.12 18.72
CA SER A 43 5.88 22.68 19.91
C SER A 43 4.59 21.94 19.55
N ASN A 44 3.86 22.41 18.56
CA ASN A 44 2.67 21.73 18.05
C ASN A 44 3.01 20.38 17.41
N LEU A 45 4.07 20.31 16.62
CA LEU A 45 4.56 19.07 16.02
C LEU A 45 5.00 18.06 17.08
N MET A 46 5.66 18.51 18.15
CA MET A 46 5.99 17.67 19.30
C MET A 46 4.73 17.15 20.01
N ARG A 47 3.77 18.03 20.29
CA ARG A 47 2.49 17.65 20.93
C ARG A 47 1.68 16.66 20.07
N LYS A 48 1.76 16.80 18.74
CA LYS A 48 1.12 15.90 17.78
C LYS A 48 1.91 14.59 17.55
N GLY A 49 3.10 14.44 18.16
CA GLY A 49 3.93 13.23 18.08
C GLY A 49 4.80 13.10 16.83
N TYR A 50 4.85 14.12 15.97
CA TYR A 50 5.71 14.11 14.77
C TYR A 50 7.18 14.33 15.10
N ILE A 51 7.50 15.09 16.16
CA ILE A 51 8.86 15.34 16.65
C ILE A 51 8.96 14.77 18.08
N LYS A 52 9.99 13.95 18.34
CA LYS A 52 10.15 13.23 19.61
C LYS A 52 11.02 13.96 20.67
N GLY A 53 11.81 14.95 20.28
CA GLY A 53 12.71 15.60 21.24
C GLY A 53 13.67 16.63 20.63
N LYS A 54 14.62 17.11 21.45
CA LYS A 54 15.68 18.02 21.02
C LYS A 54 16.63 17.28 20.08
N GLY A 55 16.96 17.90 18.96
CA GLY A 55 17.67 17.29 17.84
C GLY A 55 16.73 16.86 16.73
N TYR A 56 15.44 17.22 16.83
CA TYR A 56 14.41 16.99 15.81
C TYR A 56 14.36 15.54 15.31
N ILE A 57 14.37 14.56 16.25
CA ILE A 57 14.13 13.17 15.90
C ILE A 57 12.69 13.06 15.39
N THR A 58 12.54 12.87 14.09
CA THR A 58 11.24 12.75 13.45
C THR A 58 10.66 11.36 13.73
N ASN A 59 9.36 11.30 13.91
CA ASN A 59 8.64 10.04 13.94
C ASN A 59 7.98 9.84 12.58
N GLU A 60 8.80 9.57 11.56
CA GLU A 60 8.23 9.16 10.28
C GLU A 60 7.50 7.85 10.44
N PRO A 61 6.29 7.73 9.89
CA PRO A 61 5.57 6.47 9.94
C PRO A 61 6.43 5.41 9.23
N SER A 62 6.94 4.47 10.02
CA SER A 62 7.71 3.34 9.53
C SER A 62 6.76 2.41 8.79
N TYR A 63 6.93 2.25 7.49
CA TYR A 63 6.17 1.32 6.69
C TYR A 63 7.07 0.42 5.84
N CYS A 64 6.53 -0.72 5.47
CA CYS A 64 7.08 -1.60 4.46
C CYS A 64 6.42 -1.27 3.11
N THR A 65 7.21 -1.08 2.07
CA THR A 65 6.72 -0.98 0.70
C THR A 65 6.73 -2.36 0.07
N VAL A 66 5.58 -2.83 -0.33
CA VAL A 66 5.42 -4.09 -1.07
C VAL A 66 5.09 -3.76 -2.52
N VAL A 67 5.88 -4.25 -3.45
CA VAL A 67 5.62 -4.15 -4.89
C VAL A 67 5.21 -5.54 -5.37
N GLY A 68 4.00 -5.69 -5.87
CA GLY A 68 3.56 -7.01 -6.29
C GLY A 68 2.08 -7.12 -6.60
N ALA A 69 1.68 -8.33 -6.92
CA ALA A 69 0.32 -8.63 -7.36
C ALA A 69 -0.71 -8.49 -6.24
N ALA A 70 -1.88 -7.96 -6.63
CA ALA A 70 -3.14 -8.02 -5.90
C ALA A 70 -4.23 -8.43 -6.91
N ASN A 71 -4.88 -9.54 -6.69
CA ASN A 71 -5.88 -10.09 -7.59
C ASN A 71 -7.09 -10.65 -6.84
N ILE A 72 -8.12 -11.00 -7.57
CA ILE A 72 -9.23 -11.79 -7.05
C ILE A 72 -9.04 -13.24 -7.47
N ASP A 73 -9.12 -14.15 -6.50
CA ASP A 73 -9.14 -15.58 -6.73
C ASP A 73 -10.59 -16.07 -6.77
N ILE A 74 -10.96 -16.74 -7.87
CA ILE A 74 -12.26 -17.40 -8.06
C ILE A 74 -12.00 -18.90 -8.00
N GLY A 75 -12.24 -19.51 -6.85
CA GLY A 75 -12.00 -20.92 -6.61
C GLY A 75 -13.28 -21.74 -6.65
N GLY A 76 -13.34 -22.73 -7.56
CA GLY A 76 -14.36 -23.77 -7.60
C GLY A 76 -13.85 -25.05 -6.95
N VAL A 77 -14.63 -25.62 -6.02
CA VAL A 77 -14.37 -26.96 -5.44
C VAL A 77 -15.50 -27.88 -5.80
N ALA A 78 -15.20 -28.93 -6.59
CA ALA A 78 -16.19 -29.91 -6.96
C ALA A 78 -16.67 -30.73 -5.75
N ALA A 79 -17.94 -31.10 -5.73
CA ALA A 79 -18.52 -31.92 -4.69
C ALA A 79 -17.97 -33.37 -4.72
N ASP A 80 -17.66 -33.84 -5.90
CA ASP A 80 -17.11 -35.16 -6.19
C ASP A 80 -15.91 -35.05 -7.15
N ASN A 81 -15.45 -36.20 -7.72
CA ASN A 81 -14.42 -36.20 -8.72
C ASN A 81 -14.88 -35.41 -9.96
N LEU A 82 -13.96 -34.68 -10.56
CA LEU A 82 -14.25 -33.89 -11.75
C LEU A 82 -14.55 -34.80 -12.96
N VAL A 83 -15.64 -34.50 -13.64
CA VAL A 83 -15.99 -35.12 -14.93
C VAL A 83 -15.64 -34.11 -16.03
N PRO A 84 -14.64 -34.40 -16.88
CA PRO A 84 -14.31 -33.54 -18.00
C PRO A 84 -15.48 -33.36 -18.96
N HIS A 85 -15.60 -32.16 -19.54
CA HIS A 85 -16.62 -31.82 -20.53
C HIS A 85 -18.07 -31.84 -19.99
N ASP A 86 -18.24 -31.80 -18.67
CA ASP A 86 -19.55 -31.76 -18.01
C ASP A 86 -19.64 -30.63 -16.97
N SER A 87 -20.88 -30.34 -16.53
CA SER A 87 -21.15 -29.44 -15.46
C SER A 87 -21.00 -30.16 -14.10
N ASN A 88 -19.98 -29.79 -13.35
CA ASN A 88 -19.68 -30.40 -12.06
C ASN A 88 -20.34 -29.64 -10.91
N PRO A 89 -21.25 -30.24 -10.14
CA PRO A 89 -21.78 -29.62 -8.93
C PRO A 89 -20.65 -29.30 -7.94
N GLY A 90 -20.75 -28.15 -7.27
CA GLY A 90 -19.68 -27.75 -6.35
C GLY A 90 -19.98 -26.43 -5.65
N LYS A 91 -18.94 -25.86 -5.05
CA LYS A 91 -18.98 -24.55 -4.40
C LYS A 91 -17.98 -23.61 -5.06
N VAL A 92 -18.41 -22.37 -5.28
CA VAL A 92 -17.53 -21.30 -5.81
C VAL A 92 -17.36 -20.23 -4.73
N ARG A 93 -16.13 -19.75 -4.57
CA ARG A 93 -15.77 -18.68 -3.63
C ARG A 93 -14.91 -17.65 -4.34
N LEU A 94 -15.11 -16.39 -3.96
CA LEU A 94 -14.23 -15.29 -4.33
C LEU A 94 -13.42 -14.89 -3.10
N THR A 95 -12.11 -14.80 -3.25
CA THR A 95 -11.20 -14.36 -2.20
C THR A 95 -10.20 -13.35 -2.75
N HIS A 96 -9.66 -12.53 -1.85
CA HIS A 96 -8.56 -11.65 -2.21
C HIS A 96 -7.27 -12.48 -2.32
N GLY A 97 -6.62 -12.41 -3.48
CA GLY A 97 -5.37 -13.06 -3.78
C GLY A 97 -4.24 -12.07 -4.05
N GLY A 98 -3.16 -12.62 -4.60
CA GLY A 98 -1.94 -11.89 -4.92
C GLY A 98 -0.91 -11.94 -3.79
N VAL A 99 0.31 -12.37 -4.15
CA VAL A 99 1.40 -12.52 -3.19
C VAL A 99 1.74 -11.19 -2.52
N GLY A 100 1.83 -10.11 -3.31
CA GLY A 100 2.10 -8.77 -2.77
C GLY A 100 1.05 -8.33 -1.77
N ARG A 101 -0.24 -8.46 -2.11
CA ARG A 101 -1.35 -8.12 -1.20
C ARG A 101 -1.33 -8.97 0.06
N ASN A 102 -1.03 -10.26 -0.03
CA ASN A 102 -0.98 -11.14 1.13
C ASN A 102 0.19 -10.81 2.05
N ILE A 103 1.35 -10.43 1.50
CA ILE A 103 2.49 -9.95 2.27
C ILE A 103 2.13 -8.65 3.01
N ALA A 104 1.54 -7.66 2.30
CA ALA A 104 1.11 -6.40 2.91
C ALA A 104 0.09 -6.64 4.04
N HIS A 105 -0.84 -7.58 3.87
CA HIS A 105 -1.79 -8.00 4.90
C HIS A 105 -1.07 -8.58 6.14
N ASN A 106 -0.13 -9.47 5.95
CA ASN A 106 0.63 -10.05 7.07
C ASN A 106 1.46 -8.98 7.81
N MET A 107 2.05 -8.01 7.09
CA MET A 107 2.72 -6.86 7.72
C MET A 107 1.75 -6.08 8.61
N ARG A 108 0.52 -5.82 8.13
CA ARG A 108 -0.50 -5.15 8.93
C ARG A 108 -0.90 -5.95 10.18
N LEU A 109 -1.04 -7.27 10.07
CA LEU A 109 -1.32 -8.14 11.22
C LEU A 109 -0.19 -8.11 12.27
N LEU A 110 1.06 -7.94 11.84
CA LEU A 110 2.22 -7.74 12.71
C LEU A 110 2.34 -6.32 13.28
N GLY A 111 1.40 -5.42 13.00
CA GLY A 111 1.43 -4.04 13.47
C GLY A 111 2.36 -3.12 12.68
N ILE A 112 2.90 -3.59 11.54
CA ILE A 112 3.79 -2.83 10.67
C ILE A 112 2.94 -2.06 9.63
N GLY A 113 3.22 -0.78 9.42
CA GLY A 113 2.65 -0.01 8.31
C GLY A 113 2.97 -0.67 6.97
N ALA A 114 2.01 -0.74 6.05
CA ALA A 114 2.23 -1.33 4.73
C ALA A 114 1.67 -0.44 3.63
N LYS A 115 2.50 -0.19 2.62
CA LYS A 115 2.11 0.37 1.32
C LYS A 115 2.21 -0.71 0.26
N LEU A 116 1.19 -0.80 -0.58
CA LEU A 116 1.16 -1.76 -1.69
C LEU A 116 1.17 -1.02 -3.02
N ILE A 117 2.24 -1.19 -3.78
CA ILE A 117 2.34 -0.75 -5.17
C ILE A 117 1.98 -1.94 -6.05
N THR A 118 0.88 -1.81 -6.78
CA THR A 118 0.31 -2.84 -7.65
C THR A 118 -0.34 -2.18 -8.86
N ALA A 119 -0.92 -2.96 -9.78
CA ALA A 119 -1.70 -2.45 -10.90
C ALA A 119 -3.15 -2.90 -10.78
N LEU A 120 -4.09 -1.99 -11.04
CA LEU A 120 -5.53 -2.23 -10.97
C LEU A 120 -6.23 -1.57 -12.16
N GLY A 121 -7.22 -2.26 -12.71
CA GLY A 121 -8.15 -1.69 -13.68
C GLY A 121 -9.12 -0.69 -13.07
N ASP A 122 -10.25 -0.49 -13.76
CA ASP A 122 -11.38 0.30 -13.27
C ASP A 122 -12.66 -0.55 -13.33
N ASP A 123 -12.65 -1.65 -12.58
CA ASP A 123 -13.70 -2.65 -12.56
C ASP A 123 -14.13 -3.03 -11.13
N LEU A 124 -15.13 -3.89 -11.01
CA LEU A 124 -15.62 -4.37 -9.72
C LEU A 124 -14.54 -5.04 -8.87
N TYR A 125 -13.58 -5.72 -9.50
CA TYR A 125 -12.50 -6.42 -8.80
C TYR A 125 -11.48 -5.42 -8.22
N ALA A 126 -11.15 -4.35 -8.97
CA ALA A 126 -10.35 -3.24 -8.45
C ALA A 126 -10.98 -2.63 -7.20
N HIS A 127 -12.29 -2.32 -7.25
CA HIS A 127 -13.01 -1.75 -6.12
C HIS A 127 -12.97 -2.68 -4.89
N ARG A 128 -13.18 -3.98 -5.08
CA ARG A 128 -13.08 -4.96 -3.99
C ARG A 128 -11.70 -5.04 -3.37
N ILE A 129 -10.64 -5.04 -4.20
CA ILE A 129 -9.26 -5.05 -3.71
C ILE A 129 -8.96 -3.80 -2.89
N MET A 130 -9.36 -2.61 -3.40
CA MET A 130 -9.17 -1.35 -2.68
C MET A 130 -9.91 -1.31 -1.35
N GLU A 131 -11.17 -1.72 -1.33
CA GLU A 131 -11.96 -1.79 -0.11
C GLU A 131 -11.33 -2.75 0.92
N GLY A 132 -10.89 -3.94 0.48
CA GLY A 132 -10.21 -4.90 1.32
C GLY A 132 -8.88 -4.37 1.87
N CYS A 133 -8.09 -3.67 1.06
CA CYS A 133 -6.85 -3.03 1.50
C CYS A 133 -7.15 -1.92 2.52
N ASN A 134 -8.12 -1.05 2.25
CA ASN A 134 -8.51 0.03 3.16
C ASN A 134 -8.98 -0.50 4.52
N THR A 135 -9.80 -1.55 4.52
CA THR A 135 -10.28 -2.21 5.74
C THR A 135 -9.13 -2.74 6.60
N LEU A 136 -8.08 -3.25 5.97
CA LEU A 136 -6.88 -3.75 6.64
C LEU A 136 -5.86 -2.64 6.98
N GLY A 137 -6.11 -1.40 6.56
CA GLY A 137 -5.19 -0.29 6.72
C GLY A 137 -3.93 -0.41 5.86
N ILE A 138 -4.01 -1.11 4.72
CA ILE A 138 -2.97 -1.16 3.70
C ILE A 138 -3.12 0.09 2.83
N ASP A 139 -2.08 0.90 2.75
CA ASP A 139 -2.07 2.07 1.86
C ASP A 139 -1.82 1.60 0.42
N ILE A 140 -2.80 1.82 -0.45
CA ILE A 140 -2.79 1.44 -1.86
C ILE A 140 -2.86 2.68 -2.79
N SER A 141 -2.63 3.87 -2.23
CA SER A 141 -2.73 5.14 -2.97
C SER A 141 -1.73 5.25 -4.13
N ASP A 142 -0.64 4.50 -4.06
CA ASP A 142 0.43 4.47 -5.07
C ASP A 142 0.23 3.38 -6.14
N ALA A 143 -0.90 2.69 -6.15
CA ALA A 143 -1.22 1.71 -7.19
C ALA A 143 -1.36 2.37 -8.58
N LEU A 144 -0.87 1.67 -9.60
CA LEU A 144 -1.08 2.06 -10.99
C LEU A 144 -2.54 1.81 -11.38
N ARG A 145 -3.21 2.83 -11.91
CA ARG A 145 -4.57 2.71 -12.43
C ARG A 145 -4.53 2.57 -13.95
N CYS A 146 -5.09 1.46 -14.44
CA CYS A 146 -5.16 1.12 -15.86
C CYS A 146 -6.62 0.92 -16.30
N PRO A 147 -7.40 2.00 -16.54
CA PRO A 147 -8.84 1.88 -16.81
C PRO A 147 -9.17 1.02 -18.04
N GLU A 148 -8.26 0.93 -18.98
CA GLU A 148 -8.42 0.15 -20.22
C GLU A 148 -8.09 -1.34 -20.05
N GLU A 149 -7.60 -1.75 -18.88
CA GLU A 149 -7.20 -3.13 -18.59
C GLU A 149 -8.11 -3.74 -17.52
N SER A 150 -8.32 -5.05 -17.59
CA SER A 150 -9.00 -5.77 -16.52
C SER A 150 -8.09 -5.97 -15.32
N THR A 151 -8.65 -5.84 -14.12
CA THR A 151 -7.94 -6.20 -12.89
C THR A 151 -7.61 -7.70 -12.90
N SER A 152 -6.41 -8.04 -12.45
CA SER A 152 -5.93 -9.42 -12.40
C SER A 152 -6.88 -10.34 -11.65
N ILE A 153 -7.17 -11.49 -12.23
CA ILE A 153 -7.94 -12.58 -11.62
C ILE A 153 -7.24 -13.91 -11.81
N CYS A 154 -7.43 -14.80 -10.84
CA CYS A 154 -7.06 -16.20 -10.96
C CYS A 154 -8.31 -17.06 -10.79
N VAL A 155 -8.62 -17.88 -11.81
CA VAL A 155 -9.71 -18.86 -11.72
C VAL A 155 -9.08 -20.22 -11.56
N TYR A 156 -9.48 -20.97 -10.54
CA TYR A 156 -9.00 -22.33 -10.34
C TYR A 156 -10.13 -23.29 -9.97
N ILE A 157 -9.93 -24.54 -10.34
CA ILE A 157 -10.84 -25.64 -10.03
C ILE A 157 -10.06 -26.69 -9.25
N SER A 158 -10.65 -27.12 -8.15
CA SER A 158 -10.11 -28.16 -7.28
C SER A 158 -11.08 -29.33 -7.16
N GLU A 159 -10.54 -30.50 -7.02
CA GLU A 159 -11.30 -31.69 -6.66
C GLU A 159 -11.68 -31.71 -5.19
N LYS A 160 -12.57 -32.64 -4.82
CA LYS A 160 -13.07 -32.84 -3.44
C LYS A 160 -11.95 -32.89 -2.37
N ASN A 161 -10.79 -33.42 -2.71
CA ASN A 161 -9.65 -33.58 -1.82
C ASN A 161 -8.68 -32.39 -1.83
N THR A 162 -9.10 -31.22 -2.30
CA THR A 162 -8.33 -29.97 -2.36
C THR A 162 -7.13 -29.93 -3.30
N GLN A 163 -6.95 -30.95 -4.15
CA GLN A 163 -5.96 -30.87 -5.24
C GLN A 163 -6.49 -29.95 -6.34
N MET A 164 -5.69 -28.96 -6.70
CA MET A 164 -5.99 -28.09 -7.82
C MET A 164 -5.85 -28.86 -9.13
N ALA A 165 -6.94 -29.00 -9.87
CA ALA A 165 -6.98 -29.70 -11.16
C ALA A 165 -6.49 -28.80 -12.29
N MET A 166 -6.87 -27.51 -12.27
CA MET A 166 -6.42 -26.52 -13.26
C MET A 166 -6.60 -25.10 -12.71
N ALA A 167 -5.85 -24.16 -13.27
CA ALA A 167 -6.03 -22.74 -13.05
C ALA A 167 -5.73 -21.93 -14.32
N ILE A 168 -6.37 -20.77 -14.43
CA ILE A 168 -6.07 -19.74 -15.43
C ILE A 168 -5.84 -18.46 -14.66
N SER A 169 -4.71 -17.82 -14.88
CA SER A 169 -4.35 -16.56 -14.23
C SER A 169 -4.20 -15.46 -15.29
N ASP A 170 -5.07 -14.48 -15.23
CA ASP A 170 -4.95 -13.27 -16.04
C ASP A 170 -4.12 -12.25 -15.22
N MET A 171 -2.88 -12.07 -15.65
CA MET A 171 -1.87 -11.25 -14.95
C MET A 171 -1.28 -10.17 -15.88
N ASP A 172 -1.86 -9.95 -17.04
CA ASP A 172 -1.28 -9.09 -18.07
C ASP A 172 -1.19 -7.63 -17.65
N ILE A 173 -2.09 -7.17 -16.81
CA ILE A 173 -2.07 -5.81 -16.27
C ILE A 173 -0.75 -5.45 -15.57
N TYR A 174 -0.03 -6.42 -15.00
CA TYR A 174 1.25 -6.15 -14.33
C TYR A 174 2.38 -5.81 -15.29
N LYS A 175 2.24 -6.07 -16.59
CA LYS A 175 3.16 -5.61 -17.64
C LYS A 175 3.18 -4.09 -17.75
N ARG A 176 2.14 -3.42 -17.22
CA ARG A 176 2.07 -1.95 -17.14
C ARG A 176 2.91 -1.34 -16.02
N MET A 177 3.37 -2.14 -15.05
CA MET A 177 4.30 -1.70 -14.01
C MET A 177 5.73 -1.63 -14.57
N THR A 178 5.93 -0.70 -15.50
CA THR A 178 7.20 -0.50 -16.21
C THR A 178 8.27 0.13 -15.31
N PRO A 179 9.57 0.07 -15.71
CA PRO A 179 10.63 0.80 -15.01
C PRO A 179 10.36 2.30 -14.86
N GLU A 180 9.72 2.92 -15.86
CA GLU A 180 9.35 4.34 -15.84
C GLU A 180 8.31 4.64 -14.75
N PHE A 181 7.28 3.79 -14.62
CA PHE A 181 6.31 3.88 -13.54
C PHE A 181 6.98 3.69 -12.18
N MET A 182 7.84 2.69 -12.04
CA MET A 182 8.56 2.42 -10.80
C MET A 182 9.50 3.57 -10.43
N GLY A 183 10.11 4.22 -11.42
CA GLY A 183 10.91 5.44 -11.23
C GLY A 183 10.12 6.58 -10.61
N GLN A 184 8.84 6.72 -10.94
CA GLN A 184 7.96 7.75 -10.33
C GLN A 184 7.61 7.43 -8.86
N LYS A 185 7.82 6.19 -8.43
CA LYS A 185 7.54 5.73 -7.05
C LYS A 185 8.79 5.63 -6.17
N ILE A 186 9.94 6.05 -6.70
CA ILE A 186 11.23 5.89 -6.00
C ILE A 186 11.26 6.56 -4.62
N ASP A 187 10.60 7.71 -4.47
CA ASP A 187 10.54 8.41 -3.19
C ASP A 187 9.72 7.63 -2.16
N VAL A 188 8.58 7.07 -2.57
CA VAL A 188 7.74 6.20 -1.71
C VAL A 188 8.51 4.96 -1.29
N ILE A 189 9.29 4.39 -2.21
CA ILE A 189 10.12 3.21 -1.97
C ILE A 189 11.23 3.55 -0.98
N ASN A 190 11.96 4.65 -1.19
CA ASN A 190 13.09 5.07 -0.37
C ASN A 190 12.70 5.49 1.05
N HIS A 191 11.50 6.01 1.26
CA HIS A 191 10.99 6.34 2.60
C HIS A 191 10.47 5.11 3.37
N GLY A 192 10.29 3.97 2.70
CA GLY A 192 9.99 2.71 3.35
C GLY A 192 11.21 2.13 4.09
N ARG A 193 11.00 1.53 5.25
CA ARG A 193 12.08 0.85 6.00
C ARG A 193 12.50 -0.48 5.37
N LEU A 194 11.61 -1.08 4.62
CA LEU A 194 11.81 -2.36 3.95
C LEU A 194 11.06 -2.32 2.62
N VAL A 195 11.69 -2.87 1.60
CA VAL A 195 11.07 -3.07 0.28
C VAL A 195 10.99 -4.56 0.02
N ILE A 196 9.84 -5.03 -0.40
CA ILE A 196 9.58 -6.43 -0.78
C ILE A 196 9.09 -6.43 -2.24
N LEU A 197 9.73 -7.26 -3.05
CA LEU A 197 9.43 -7.46 -4.47
C LEU A 197 8.92 -8.86 -4.71
#